data_ac520ce0cc0796d023af180935b589d5
#
_entry.id   ac520ce0cc0796d023af180935b589d5
#
_cell.length_a   1.000
_cell.length_b   1.000
_cell.length_c   1.000
_cell.angle_alpha   90.00
_cell.angle_beta   90.00
_cell.angle_gamma   90.00
#
_symmetry.space_group_name_H-M   'P 1'
#
loop_
_entity.id
_entity.type
_entity.pdbx_description
1 polymer ?
#
loop_
_entity_poly.entity_id
_entity_poly.type
_entity_poly.pdbx_seq_one_letter_code
_entity_poly.pdbx_strand_id
1 'polypeptide(L)'
;MSQPLKYLGQGLAYALFAVVLGFFSTSPEYTHLPADYALVKLSFNHAAQRKKPCYERTDVELAKLAPNMRIRKDCPRERSDVVVELDMDGKQLYHVVLHPPGLSHDGAASIYRRLPVPAGAHRFVARLKDKEEGGFSFVREENITLAAGRVMVIDFKADVPGAPGFIFKN
;
A
#
# COMPACT_ATOMS: atom_id res chain seq x y z
N MET A 1 -23.77 4.54 -56.66
CA MET A 1 -22.74 5.46 -56.21
C MET A 1 -21.46 5.21 -56.96
N SER A 2 -20.92 6.20 -57.64
CA SER A 2 -19.64 6.06 -58.36
C SER A 2 -18.48 5.74 -57.41
N GLN A 3 -17.56 4.86 -57.85
CA GLN A 3 -16.39 4.43 -57.06
C GLN A 3 -15.61 5.62 -56.45
N PRO A 4 -15.36 6.73 -57.14
CA PRO A 4 -14.64 7.88 -56.60
C PRO A 4 -15.37 8.54 -55.41
N LEU A 5 -16.69 8.55 -55.40
CA LEU A 5 -17.48 9.12 -54.29
C LEU A 5 -17.37 8.31 -53.01
N LYS A 6 -17.22 6.96 -53.15
CA LYS A 6 -16.97 6.08 -51.99
C LYS A 6 -15.59 6.33 -51.38
N TYR A 7 -14.55 6.44 -52.19
CA TYR A 7 -13.19 6.71 -51.71
C TYR A 7 -13.07 8.08 -51.07
N LEU A 8 -13.77 9.10 -51.61
CA LEU A 8 -13.82 10.43 -51.01
C LEU A 8 -14.48 10.39 -49.63
N GLY A 9 -15.61 9.69 -49.49
CA GLY A 9 -16.28 9.52 -48.22
C GLY A 9 -15.45 8.78 -47.17
N GLN A 10 -14.74 7.71 -47.58
CA GLN A 10 -13.83 6.99 -46.71
C GLN A 10 -12.64 7.86 -46.28
N GLY A 11 -12.04 8.63 -47.20
CA GLY A 11 -10.92 9.51 -46.87
C GLY A 11 -11.33 10.57 -45.86
N LEU A 12 -12.51 11.14 -46.02
CA LEU A 12 -13.06 12.15 -45.10
C LEU A 12 -13.35 11.56 -43.72
N ALA A 13 -13.92 10.36 -43.66
CA ALA A 13 -14.18 9.65 -42.40
C ALA A 13 -12.90 9.32 -41.64
N TYR A 14 -11.87 8.82 -42.34
CA TYR A 14 -10.59 8.54 -41.69
C TYR A 14 -9.86 9.81 -41.27
N ALA A 15 -9.92 10.89 -42.04
CA ALA A 15 -9.35 12.18 -41.66
C ALA A 15 -10.02 12.71 -40.38
N LEU A 16 -11.35 12.68 -40.32
CA LEU A 16 -12.12 13.10 -39.15
C LEU A 16 -11.74 12.25 -37.92
N PHE A 17 -11.70 10.94 -38.09
CA PHE A 17 -11.31 10.01 -37.03
C PHE A 17 -9.89 10.30 -36.50
N ALA A 18 -8.93 10.51 -37.41
CA ALA A 18 -7.56 10.84 -37.04
C ALA A 18 -7.45 12.16 -36.28
N VAL A 19 -8.21 13.19 -36.72
CA VAL A 19 -8.28 14.49 -36.03
C VAL A 19 -8.87 14.36 -34.64
N VAL A 20 -9.97 13.61 -34.49
CA VAL A 20 -10.60 13.36 -33.18
C VAL A 20 -9.65 12.63 -32.25
N LEU A 21 -9.01 11.55 -32.72
CA LEU A 21 -8.03 10.82 -31.91
C LEU A 21 -6.83 11.71 -31.54
N GLY A 22 -6.29 12.47 -32.50
CA GLY A 22 -5.17 13.37 -32.24
C GLY A 22 -5.53 14.44 -31.19
N PHE A 23 -6.70 15.00 -31.30
CA PHE A 23 -7.19 15.99 -30.33
C PHE A 23 -7.30 15.38 -28.93
N PHE A 24 -8.02 14.28 -28.76
CA PHE A 24 -8.18 13.64 -27.44
C PHE A 24 -6.92 12.94 -26.91
N SER A 25 -5.91 12.73 -27.75
CA SER A 25 -4.60 12.25 -27.31
C SER A 25 -3.76 13.32 -26.60
N THR A 26 -4.02 14.59 -26.90
CA THR A 26 -3.24 15.73 -26.37
C THR A 26 -4.07 16.70 -25.53
N SER A 27 -5.38 16.64 -25.61
CA SER A 27 -6.30 17.57 -24.95
C SER A 27 -7.53 16.85 -24.38
N PRO A 28 -8.02 17.18 -23.17
CA PRO A 28 -7.41 18.14 -22.24
C PRO A 28 -6.12 17.58 -21.59
N GLU A 29 -5.21 18.46 -21.22
CA GLU A 29 -4.05 18.05 -20.43
C GLU A 29 -4.52 17.42 -19.11
N TYR A 30 -4.17 16.16 -18.91
CA TYR A 30 -4.54 15.44 -17.71
C TYR A 30 -3.55 15.74 -16.58
N THR A 31 -3.88 16.68 -15.72
CA THR A 31 -3.11 17.02 -14.54
C THR A 31 -3.53 16.15 -13.36
N HIS A 32 -2.66 15.23 -12.92
CA HIS A 32 -2.90 14.33 -11.78
C HIS A 32 -2.81 15.04 -10.44
N LEU A 33 -2.06 16.14 -10.39
CA LEU A 33 -1.79 16.91 -9.18
C LEU A 33 -1.88 18.41 -9.50
N PRO A 34 -2.37 19.23 -8.57
CA PRO A 34 -2.19 20.68 -8.64
C PRO A 34 -0.71 21.04 -8.75
N ALA A 35 -0.40 22.20 -9.35
CA ALA A 35 0.98 22.62 -9.65
C ALA A 35 1.88 22.67 -8.40
N ASP A 36 1.31 23.02 -7.23
CA ASP A 36 2.02 23.21 -5.97
C ASP A 36 1.96 21.97 -5.05
N TYR A 37 1.59 20.81 -5.58
CA TYR A 37 1.46 19.59 -4.80
C TYR A 37 2.53 18.55 -5.16
N ALA A 38 2.88 17.77 -4.15
CA ALA A 38 3.64 16.53 -4.26
C ALA A 38 2.73 15.33 -3.95
N LEU A 39 3.17 14.13 -4.24
CA LEU A 39 2.43 12.91 -4.00
C LEU A 39 3.15 12.03 -2.99
N VAL A 40 2.50 11.74 -1.87
CA VAL A 40 2.95 10.71 -0.94
C VAL A 40 2.27 9.40 -1.28
N LYS A 41 3.06 8.36 -1.55
CA LYS A 41 2.59 6.98 -1.74
C LYS A 41 2.91 6.17 -0.50
N LEU A 42 1.88 5.68 0.17
CA LEU A 42 2.01 4.69 1.24
C LEU A 42 1.75 3.32 0.65
N SER A 43 2.77 2.46 0.59
CA SER A 43 2.68 1.15 -0.07
C SER A 43 3.57 0.13 0.59
N PHE A 44 2.96 -0.84 1.27
CA PHE A 44 3.67 -1.96 1.87
C PHE A 44 2.75 -3.17 2.10
N ASN A 45 3.37 -4.27 2.47
CA ASN A 45 2.73 -5.50 2.91
C ASN A 45 3.37 -5.92 4.24
N HIS A 46 2.55 -6.21 5.24
CA HIS A 46 3.03 -6.62 6.56
C HIS A 46 2.14 -7.70 7.17
N ALA A 47 2.77 -8.75 7.66
CA ALA A 47 2.11 -9.81 8.42
C ALA A 47 2.19 -9.47 9.92
N ALA A 48 1.06 -9.04 10.50
CA ALA A 48 0.95 -8.76 11.92
C ALA A 48 1.31 -9.96 12.79
N GLN A 49 1.55 -9.71 14.06
CA GLN A 49 1.81 -10.77 15.03
C GLN A 49 0.57 -11.65 15.21
N ARG A 50 0.78 -12.86 15.66
CA ARG A 50 -0.31 -13.79 15.97
C ARG A 50 -1.05 -13.33 17.21
N LYS A 51 -2.38 -13.46 17.22
CA LYS A 51 -3.22 -13.10 18.38
C LYS A 51 -2.90 -13.93 19.61
N LYS A 52 -2.55 -15.20 19.40
CA LYS A 52 -2.19 -16.10 20.49
C LYS A 52 -0.77 -16.62 20.31
N PRO A 53 -0.01 -16.81 21.40
CA PRO A 53 1.30 -17.41 21.32
C PRO A 53 1.23 -18.86 20.86
N CYS A 54 2.32 -19.35 20.26
CA CYS A 54 2.47 -20.78 20.01
C CYS A 54 2.58 -21.53 21.33
N TYR A 55 1.97 -22.69 21.39
CA TYR A 55 2.13 -23.57 22.53
C TYR A 55 2.87 -24.88 22.14
N GLU A 56 3.59 -25.45 23.06
CA GLU A 56 4.28 -26.73 22.86
C GLU A 56 3.44 -27.89 23.40
N ARG A 57 3.10 -28.83 22.51
CA ARG A 57 2.37 -30.04 22.89
C ARG A 57 3.25 -30.95 23.73
N THR A 58 2.66 -31.52 24.78
CA THR A 58 3.29 -32.51 25.62
C THR A 58 3.45 -33.86 24.88
N ASP A 59 4.37 -34.71 25.35
CA ASP A 59 4.57 -36.03 24.73
C ASP A 59 3.32 -36.91 24.80
N VAL A 60 2.50 -36.74 25.85
CA VAL A 60 1.20 -37.42 26.00
C VAL A 60 0.19 -36.97 24.92
N GLU A 61 0.15 -35.69 24.62
CA GLU A 61 -0.71 -35.16 23.55
C GLU A 61 -0.22 -35.62 22.17
N LEU A 62 1.09 -35.63 21.95
CA LEU A 62 1.68 -36.11 20.70
C LEU A 62 1.41 -37.58 20.45
N ALA A 63 1.45 -38.42 21.52
CA ALA A 63 1.16 -39.85 21.40
C ALA A 63 -0.27 -40.15 20.97
N LYS A 64 -1.23 -39.25 21.24
CA LYS A 64 -2.64 -39.37 20.83
C LYS A 64 -2.88 -39.01 19.36
N LEU A 65 -1.92 -38.38 18.71
CA LEU A 65 -2.04 -37.95 17.32
C LEU A 65 -1.48 -38.99 16.35
N ALA A 66 -2.04 -39.02 15.13
CA ALA A 66 -1.48 -39.84 14.07
C ALA A 66 0.00 -39.43 13.79
N PRO A 67 0.88 -40.36 13.35
CA PRO A 67 2.31 -40.09 13.20
C PRO A 67 2.64 -38.86 12.35
N ASN A 68 1.88 -38.65 11.29
CA ASN A 68 2.03 -37.52 10.38
C ASN A 68 1.52 -36.17 10.95
N MET A 69 0.82 -36.18 12.08
CA MET A 69 0.28 -34.98 12.74
C MET A 69 1.02 -34.63 14.04
N ARG A 70 2.10 -35.35 14.36
CA ARG A 70 2.90 -35.15 15.59
C ARG A 70 3.83 -33.95 15.45
N ILE A 71 3.25 -32.74 15.42
CA ILE A 71 3.99 -31.46 15.40
C ILE A 71 4.03 -30.96 16.84
N ARG A 72 5.24 -30.82 17.41
CA ARG A 72 5.46 -30.39 18.80
C ARG A 72 4.97 -28.96 19.04
N LYS A 73 5.23 -28.06 18.11
CA LYS A 73 4.85 -26.64 18.24
C LYS A 73 3.55 -26.37 17.52
N ASP A 74 2.51 -26.07 18.28
CA ASP A 74 1.20 -25.66 17.74
C ASP A 74 1.06 -24.14 17.78
N CYS A 75 0.87 -23.54 16.60
CA CYS A 75 0.80 -22.10 16.45
C CYS A 75 -0.55 -21.72 15.84
N PRO A 76 -1.40 -21.05 16.61
CA PRO A 76 -2.62 -20.45 16.05
C PRO A 76 -2.30 -19.57 14.86
N ARG A 77 -3.10 -19.67 13.80
CA ARG A 77 -2.81 -18.99 12.54
C ARG A 77 -3.26 -17.54 12.55
N GLU A 78 -4.33 -17.24 13.27
CA GLU A 78 -4.97 -15.93 13.30
C GLU A 78 -3.99 -14.82 13.73
N ARG A 79 -3.97 -13.74 13.00
CA ARG A 79 -3.11 -12.57 13.22
C ARG A 79 -3.91 -11.39 13.72
N SER A 80 -3.24 -10.49 14.41
CA SER A 80 -3.80 -9.20 14.85
C SER A 80 -4.05 -8.27 13.67
N ASP A 81 -4.87 -7.28 13.86
CA ASP A 81 -5.04 -6.19 12.91
C ASP A 81 -3.77 -5.32 12.84
N VAL A 82 -3.55 -4.74 11.67
CA VAL A 82 -2.50 -3.75 11.48
C VAL A 82 -3.14 -2.36 11.48
N VAL A 83 -2.80 -1.56 12.48
CA VAL A 83 -3.20 -0.14 12.51
C VAL A 83 -2.06 0.70 11.98
N VAL A 84 -2.36 1.55 11.01
CA VAL A 84 -1.40 2.44 10.39
C VAL A 84 -1.85 3.87 10.53
N GLU A 85 -0.96 4.72 11.03
CA GLU A 85 -1.16 6.16 11.13
C GLU A 85 -0.02 6.89 10.42
N LEU A 86 -0.38 7.94 9.71
CA LEU A 86 0.56 8.86 9.09
C LEU A 86 0.13 10.29 9.42
N ASP A 87 0.99 11.00 10.12
CA ASP A 87 0.82 12.41 10.40
C ASP A 87 1.76 13.26 9.55
N MET A 88 1.34 14.46 9.23
CA MET A 88 2.12 15.51 8.59
C MET A 88 1.95 16.80 9.38
N ASP A 89 3.05 17.40 9.82
CA ASP A 89 3.09 18.66 10.59
C ASP A 89 2.19 18.64 11.85
N GLY A 90 2.12 17.49 12.52
CA GLY A 90 1.32 17.28 13.73
C GLY A 90 -0.19 17.09 13.47
N LYS A 91 -0.61 17.01 12.20
CA LYS A 91 -2.00 16.69 11.83
C LYS A 91 -2.07 15.30 11.22
N GLN A 92 -3.11 14.56 11.59
CA GLN A 92 -3.35 13.24 11.02
C GLN A 92 -3.70 13.35 9.53
N LEU A 93 -2.82 12.84 8.68
CA LEU A 93 -3.01 12.79 7.23
C LEU A 93 -3.76 11.53 6.81
N TYR A 94 -3.48 10.40 7.46
CA TYR A 94 -4.08 9.12 7.15
C TYR A 94 -4.13 8.20 8.37
N HIS A 95 -5.24 7.45 8.49
CA HIS A 95 -5.42 6.40 9.50
C HIS A 95 -6.20 5.24 8.89
N VAL A 96 -5.79 4.01 9.18
CA VAL A 96 -6.51 2.82 8.73
C VAL A 96 -6.25 1.63 9.64
N VAL A 97 -7.27 0.80 9.80
CA VAL A 97 -7.17 -0.52 10.39
C VAL A 97 -7.29 -1.55 9.27
N LEU A 98 -6.28 -2.37 9.11
CA LEU A 98 -6.19 -3.40 8.08
C LEU A 98 -6.37 -4.77 8.74
N HIS A 99 -7.40 -5.48 8.31
CA HIS A 99 -7.65 -6.86 8.78
C HIS A 99 -6.81 -7.85 7.96
N PRO A 100 -6.23 -8.88 8.62
CA PRO A 100 -5.52 -9.93 7.91
C PRO A 100 -6.43 -10.65 6.94
N PRO A 101 -6.08 -10.79 5.65
CA PRO A 101 -6.89 -11.48 4.66
C PRO A 101 -6.84 -13.01 4.83
N GLY A 102 -7.79 -13.69 4.19
CA GLY A 102 -7.91 -15.15 4.18
C GLY A 102 -8.92 -15.68 5.20
N LEU A 103 -9.38 -16.91 4.96
CA LEU A 103 -10.40 -17.59 5.81
C LEU A 103 -9.92 -17.79 7.26
N SER A 104 -8.61 -17.93 7.46
CA SER A 104 -8.00 -18.11 8.78
C SER A 104 -7.45 -16.81 9.36
N HIS A 105 -7.71 -15.66 8.73
CA HIS A 105 -7.16 -14.36 9.10
C HIS A 105 -5.64 -14.39 9.36
N ASP A 106 -4.90 -15.09 8.50
CA ASP A 106 -3.46 -15.35 8.65
C ASP A 106 -2.59 -14.73 7.56
N GLY A 107 -3.21 -14.08 6.58
CA GLY A 107 -2.53 -13.38 5.51
C GLY A 107 -1.83 -12.10 5.95
N ALA A 108 -0.94 -11.60 5.12
CA ALA A 108 -0.32 -10.30 5.30
C ALA A 108 -1.27 -9.19 4.87
N ALA A 109 -1.44 -8.19 5.71
CA ALA A 109 -2.21 -7.00 5.38
C ALA A 109 -1.45 -6.13 4.38
N SER A 110 -2.12 -5.65 3.35
CA SER A 110 -1.54 -4.83 2.29
C SER A 110 -2.19 -3.46 2.25
N ILE A 111 -1.39 -2.45 1.99
CA ILE A 111 -1.88 -1.09 1.80
C ILE A 111 -1.26 -0.47 0.55
N TYR A 112 -2.07 0.27 -0.18
CA TYR A 112 -1.65 1.20 -1.22
C TYR A 112 -2.53 2.45 -1.17
N ARG A 113 -1.90 3.58 -0.86
CA ARG A 113 -2.58 4.89 -0.85
C ARG A 113 -1.75 5.95 -1.52
N ARG A 114 -2.43 6.84 -2.20
CA ARG A 114 -1.88 8.04 -2.84
C ARG A 114 -2.49 9.25 -2.16
N LEU A 115 -1.66 10.05 -1.54
CA LEU A 115 -2.06 11.21 -0.76
C LEU A 115 -1.41 12.45 -1.38
N PRO A 116 -2.17 13.32 -2.06
CA PRO A 116 -1.65 14.60 -2.51
C PRO A 116 -1.41 15.49 -1.29
N VAL A 117 -0.23 16.07 -1.21
CA VAL A 117 0.18 16.98 -0.14
C VAL A 117 0.80 18.24 -0.74
N PRO A 118 0.73 19.40 -0.09
CA PRO A 118 1.44 20.59 -0.55
C PRO A 118 2.94 20.29 -0.72
N ALA A 119 3.59 20.95 -1.67
CA ALA A 119 5.05 20.91 -1.78
C ALA A 119 5.68 21.80 -0.68
N GLY A 120 6.84 21.42 -0.18
CA GLY A 120 7.52 22.15 0.89
C GLY A 120 8.27 21.24 1.84
N ALA A 121 8.78 21.83 2.90
CA ALA A 121 9.40 21.09 4.01
C ALA A 121 8.33 20.67 5.01
N HIS A 122 8.21 19.37 5.25
CA HIS A 122 7.20 18.78 6.11
C HIS A 122 7.83 17.77 7.07
N ARG A 123 7.25 17.67 8.25
CA ARG A 123 7.57 16.65 9.25
C ARG A 123 6.56 15.52 9.16
N PHE A 124 7.01 14.35 8.75
CA PHE A 124 6.20 13.13 8.69
C PHE A 124 6.44 12.26 9.91
N VAL A 125 5.36 11.71 10.47
CA VAL A 125 5.42 10.70 11.53
C VAL A 125 4.56 9.52 11.08
N ALA A 126 5.21 8.39 10.81
CA ALA A 126 4.54 7.15 10.45
C ALA A 126 4.55 6.20 11.65
N ARG A 127 3.39 5.62 11.99
CA ARG A 127 3.22 4.69 13.09
C ARG A 127 2.52 3.42 12.60
N LEU A 128 2.96 2.27 13.12
CA LEU A 128 2.34 0.99 12.86
C LEU A 128 2.20 0.20 14.15
N LYS A 129 1.01 -0.33 14.38
CA LYS A 129 0.70 -1.28 15.44
C LYS A 129 0.30 -2.61 14.79
N ASP A 130 0.91 -3.70 15.21
CA ASP A 130 0.71 -5.06 14.70
C ASP A 130 0.41 -6.10 15.79
N LYS A 131 -0.01 -5.63 16.97
CA LYS A 131 -0.36 -6.43 18.14
C LYS A 131 -1.74 -6.01 18.65
N GLU A 132 -2.47 -6.91 19.29
CA GLU A 132 -3.73 -6.54 19.96
C GLU A 132 -3.50 -5.58 21.11
N GLU A 133 -2.54 -5.90 21.97
CA GLU A 133 -2.25 -5.15 23.19
C GLU A 133 -1.02 -4.23 23.01
N GLY A 134 -1.03 -3.13 23.76
CA GLY A 134 0.06 -2.16 23.75
C GLY A 134 -0.09 -1.05 22.70
N GLY A 135 0.92 -0.20 22.62
CA GLY A 135 1.00 0.94 21.70
C GLY A 135 1.55 0.55 20.32
N PHE A 136 1.97 1.56 19.57
CA PHE A 136 2.60 1.36 18.28
C PHE A 136 3.91 0.61 18.40
N SER A 137 4.06 -0.46 17.61
CA SER A 137 5.27 -1.29 17.58
C SER A 137 6.41 -0.61 16.82
N PHE A 138 6.05 0.20 15.83
CA PHE A 138 6.99 0.89 14.97
C PHE A 138 6.56 2.34 14.82
N VAL A 139 7.50 3.25 15.09
CA VAL A 139 7.32 4.70 14.92
C VAL A 139 8.54 5.23 14.23
N ARG A 140 8.35 5.98 13.15
CA ARG A 140 9.42 6.71 12.48
C ARG A 140 9.00 8.12 12.16
N GLU A 141 9.88 9.04 12.48
CA GLU A 141 9.76 10.45 12.18
C GLU A 141 10.86 10.88 11.23
N GLU A 142 10.51 11.72 10.24
CA GLU A 142 11.48 12.25 9.29
C GLU A 142 11.02 13.62 8.77
N ASN A 143 11.99 14.55 8.67
CA ASN A 143 11.77 15.85 8.05
C ASN A 143 12.19 15.78 6.59
N ILE A 144 11.27 16.01 5.68
CA ILE A 144 11.48 15.82 4.24
C ILE A 144 11.00 17.05 3.49
N THR A 145 11.83 17.52 2.56
CA THR A 145 11.43 18.57 1.61
C THR A 145 10.92 17.94 0.34
N LEU A 146 9.65 18.16 0.04
CA LEU A 146 8.97 17.68 -1.16
C LEU A 146 8.94 18.76 -2.24
N ALA A 147 9.54 18.50 -3.39
CA ALA A 147 9.39 19.37 -4.55
C ALA A 147 8.03 19.14 -5.24
N ALA A 148 7.46 20.19 -5.84
CA ALA A 148 6.23 20.10 -6.60
C ALA A 148 6.32 19.04 -7.71
N GLY A 149 5.26 18.26 -7.89
CA GLY A 149 5.20 17.17 -8.87
C GLY A 149 6.02 15.92 -8.53
N ARG A 150 6.80 15.93 -7.45
CA ARG A 150 7.58 14.76 -7.01
C ARG A 150 6.74 13.76 -6.24
N VAL A 151 7.23 12.53 -6.25
CA VAL A 151 6.59 11.40 -5.56
C VAL A 151 7.53 10.89 -4.48
N MET A 152 7.08 10.94 -3.24
CA MET A 152 7.73 10.28 -2.11
C MET A 152 7.03 8.94 -1.85
N VAL A 153 7.79 7.89 -1.60
CA VAL A 153 7.27 6.56 -1.25
C VAL A 153 7.58 6.26 0.21
N ILE A 154 6.55 5.93 0.97
CA ILE A 154 6.66 5.39 2.32
C ILE A 154 6.44 3.88 2.23
N ASP A 155 7.48 3.12 2.50
CA ASP A 155 7.54 1.68 2.50
C ASP A 155 7.72 1.19 3.96
N PHE A 156 7.39 -0.08 4.22
CA PHE A 156 7.62 -0.69 5.52
C PHE A 156 8.33 -2.04 5.34
N LYS A 157 9.41 -2.23 6.07
CA LYS A 157 10.17 -3.48 6.06
C LYS A 157 10.40 -3.98 7.48
N ALA A 158 9.82 -5.14 7.79
CA ALA A 158 10.02 -5.81 9.07
C ALA A 158 11.39 -6.54 9.16
N ASP A 159 11.95 -6.94 8.01
CA ASP A 159 13.07 -7.88 7.92
C ASP A 159 14.43 -7.20 7.74
N VAL A 160 14.55 -5.90 7.98
CA VAL A 160 15.84 -5.22 7.90
C VAL A 160 16.59 -5.42 9.22
N PRO A 161 17.73 -6.15 9.22
CA PRO A 161 18.52 -6.34 10.42
C PRO A 161 18.95 -4.98 11.00
N GLY A 162 18.63 -4.73 12.27
CA GLY A 162 19.02 -3.52 13.00
C GLY A 162 18.14 -2.28 12.81
N ALA A 163 17.23 -2.26 11.82
CA ALA A 163 16.32 -1.12 11.62
C ALA A 163 14.98 -1.55 10.97
N PRO A 164 14.18 -2.43 11.60
CA PRO A 164 12.86 -2.71 11.09
C PRO A 164 11.98 -1.46 11.20
N GLY A 165 11.17 -1.19 10.18
CA GLY A 165 10.25 -0.08 10.24
C GLY A 165 9.98 0.61 8.91
N PHE A 166 9.49 1.83 8.99
CA PHE A 166 9.19 2.65 7.83
C PHE A 166 10.46 3.16 7.14
N ILE A 167 10.40 3.23 5.82
CA ILE A 167 11.47 3.77 4.96
C ILE A 167 10.84 4.84 4.08
N PHE A 168 11.38 6.04 4.15
CA PHE A 168 10.99 7.16 3.29
C PHE A 168 11.96 7.24 2.11
N LYS A 169 11.42 7.23 0.88
CA LYS A 169 12.18 7.32 -0.38
C LYS A 169 11.65 8.50 -1.18
N ASN A 170 12.48 9.49 -1.39
CA ASN A 170 12.19 10.70 -2.17
C ASN A 170 12.94 10.69 -3.50
#